data_078279e46cbd885d8ddaf364acc17b0b
#
_entry.id   078279e46cbd885d8ddaf364acc17b0b
#
_cell.length_a   1.000
_cell.length_b   1.000
_cell.length_c   1.000
_cell.angle_alpha   90.00
_cell.angle_beta   90.00
_cell.angle_gamma   90.00
#
_symmetry.space_group_name_H-M   'P 1'
#
loop_
_entity.id
_entity.type
_entity.pdbx_description
1 polymer ?
#
loop_
_entity_poly.entity_id
_entity_poly.type
_entity_poly.pdbx_seq_one_letter_code
_entity_poly.pdbx_strand_id
1 'polypeptide(L)'
;MKVGQVIVSSADTIVISAFLGLAANAFYNNYYYVLTAVTGIMNVVFVSCTAGIGNSILVETEEKNYTDLKKLSFIIMWLAGMCSAVMLCLYQPFMRLWVTEKRMLPFAVVVCMVVYFFISQVNQILITYKDAAGIWHEDRFRPLVTALVNLVLNIILVQFIGIYGVILSTVISVLAVGMPWILHNLFTVLFKRNAWEYIRKLLYYTIVTTIVCTLTYLVASQIPGVGILALILKAIVSVIVSNLLMFVAYFKMGEFAEVKKLVIRVLKRQA
;
A
#
# COMPACT_ATOMS: atom_id res chain seq x y z
N MET A 1 -1.15 -18.42 4.85
CA MET A 1 -1.12 -17.07 4.30
C MET A 1 -0.47 -16.95 2.92
N LYS A 2 0.67 -17.57 2.66
CA LYS A 2 1.33 -17.50 1.33
C LYS A 2 0.48 -18.06 0.17
N VAL A 3 -0.32 -19.08 0.40
CA VAL A 3 -1.13 -19.75 -0.63
C VAL A 3 -2.17 -18.80 -1.25
N GLY A 4 -2.89 -18.02 -0.43
CA GLY A 4 -3.90 -17.08 -0.96
C GLY A 4 -3.29 -15.96 -1.81
N GLN A 5 -2.13 -15.41 -1.44
CA GLN A 5 -1.42 -14.41 -2.25
C GLN A 5 -0.91 -15.00 -3.58
N VAL A 6 -0.39 -16.20 -3.54
CA VAL A 6 0.06 -16.92 -4.76
C VAL A 6 -1.13 -17.19 -5.69
N ILE A 7 -2.28 -17.59 -5.15
CA ILE A 7 -3.48 -17.81 -5.95
C ILE A 7 -3.93 -16.52 -6.62
N VAL A 8 -4.01 -15.40 -5.91
CA VAL A 8 -4.42 -14.10 -6.46
C VAL A 8 -3.46 -13.62 -7.56
N SER A 9 -2.15 -13.58 -7.31
CA SER A 9 -1.18 -13.13 -8.30
C SER A 9 -1.09 -14.06 -9.52
N SER A 10 -1.28 -15.37 -9.33
CA SER A 10 -1.34 -16.32 -10.44
C SER A 10 -2.63 -16.17 -11.23
N ALA A 11 -3.76 -15.89 -10.58
CA ALA A 11 -5.05 -15.65 -11.23
C ALA A 11 -4.99 -14.43 -12.15
N ASP A 12 -4.40 -13.32 -11.69
CA ASP A 12 -4.24 -12.11 -12.51
C ASP A 12 -3.46 -12.42 -13.80
N THR A 13 -2.33 -13.12 -13.70
CA THR A 13 -1.50 -13.53 -14.84
C THR A 13 -2.26 -14.44 -15.82
N ILE A 14 -3.02 -15.40 -15.29
CA ILE A 14 -3.84 -16.32 -16.11
C ILE A 14 -4.95 -15.53 -16.84
N VAL A 15 -5.67 -14.67 -16.13
CA VAL A 15 -6.76 -13.87 -16.72
C VAL A 15 -6.23 -12.92 -17.80
N ILE A 16 -5.12 -12.19 -17.52
CA ILE A 16 -4.51 -11.32 -18.52
C ILE A 16 -4.08 -12.12 -19.76
N SER A 17 -3.43 -13.28 -19.57
CA SER A 17 -2.98 -14.12 -20.69
C SER A 17 -4.13 -14.67 -21.52
N ALA A 18 -5.22 -15.09 -20.85
CA ALA A 18 -6.37 -15.71 -21.51
C ALA A 18 -7.23 -14.68 -22.29
N PHE A 19 -7.44 -13.49 -21.74
CA PHE A 19 -8.35 -12.48 -22.32
C PHE A 19 -7.64 -11.40 -23.15
N LEU A 20 -6.39 -11.02 -22.77
CA LEU A 20 -5.64 -9.93 -23.41
C LEU A 20 -4.40 -10.43 -24.18
N GLY A 21 -4.04 -11.70 -24.00
CA GLY A 21 -2.92 -12.34 -24.68
C GLY A 21 -1.58 -12.24 -23.93
N LEU A 22 -0.64 -13.10 -24.34
CA LEU A 22 0.67 -13.24 -23.69
C LEU A 22 1.52 -11.96 -23.75
N ALA A 23 1.40 -11.17 -24.82
CA ALA A 23 2.12 -9.91 -24.95
C ALA A 23 1.69 -8.88 -23.90
N ALA A 24 0.37 -8.75 -23.68
CA ALA A 24 -0.17 -7.87 -22.64
C ALA A 24 0.29 -8.30 -21.24
N ASN A 25 0.30 -9.60 -20.99
CA ASN A 25 0.81 -10.15 -19.74
C ASN A 25 2.30 -9.87 -19.53
N ALA A 26 3.13 -9.99 -20.57
CA ALA A 26 4.54 -9.66 -20.48
C ALA A 26 4.76 -8.17 -20.13
N PHE A 27 3.98 -7.25 -20.73
CA PHE A 27 4.05 -5.82 -20.40
C PHE A 27 3.60 -5.55 -18.97
N TYR A 28 2.50 -6.16 -18.54
CA TYR A 28 2.00 -6.08 -17.16
C TYR A 28 3.06 -6.54 -16.15
N ASN A 29 3.70 -7.68 -16.40
CA ASN A 29 4.71 -8.25 -15.49
C ASN A 29 5.92 -7.35 -15.30
N ASN A 30 6.37 -6.61 -16.32
CA ASN A 30 7.43 -5.63 -16.17
C ASN A 30 7.05 -4.52 -15.17
N TYR A 31 5.83 -4.00 -15.28
CA TYR A 31 5.31 -3.01 -14.32
C TYR A 31 5.12 -3.64 -12.94
N TYR A 32 4.54 -4.81 -12.86
CA TYR A 32 4.30 -5.51 -11.60
C TYR A 32 5.62 -5.83 -10.86
N TYR A 33 6.71 -6.07 -11.59
CA TYR A 33 8.03 -6.28 -10.99
C TYR A 33 8.53 -5.05 -10.21
N VAL A 34 8.37 -3.85 -10.75
CA VAL A 34 8.71 -2.61 -10.03
C VAL A 34 7.86 -2.46 -8.76
N LEU A 35 6.57 -2.72 -8.88
CA LEU A 35 5.64 -2.66 -7.74
C LEU A 35 6.03 -3.65 -6.64
N THR A 36 6.39 -4.89 -6.98
CA THR A 36 6.82 -5.90 -6.00
C THR A 36 8.13 -5.54 -5.33
N ALA A 37 9.07 -4.89 -6.04
CA ALA A 37 10.32 -4.41 -5.46
C ALA A 37 10.06 -3.36 -4.37
N VAL A 38 9.21 -2.36 -4.63
CA VAL A 38 8.83 -1.34 -3.63
C VAL A 38 8.06 -1.96 -2.46
N THR A 39 7.13 -2.88 -2.75
CA THR A 39 6.40 -3.62 -1.71
C THR A 39 7.35 -4.46 -0.84
N GLY A 40 8.40 -5.03 -1.42
CA GLY A 40 9.44 -5.77 -0.70
C GLY A 40 10.15 -4.92 0.35
N ILE A 41 10.46 -3.66 0.02
CA ILE A 41 11.04 -2.69 0.98
C ILE A 41 10.08 -2.44 2.15
N MET A 42 8.80 -2.22 1.85
CA MET A 42 7.78 -2.02 2.90
C MET A 42 7.60 -3.25 3.79
N ASN A 43 7.70 -4.47 3.22
CA ASN A 43 7.60 -5.71 3.98
C ASN A 43 8.69 -5.85 5.05
N VAL A 44 9.89 -5.33 4.83
CA VAL A 44 10.95 -5.32 5.85
C VAL A 44 10.50 -4.57 7.11
N VAL A 45 9.80 -3.44 6.92
CA VAL A 45 9.25 -2.65 8.04
C VAL A 45 8.19 -3.46 8.81
N PHE A 46 7.25 -4.10 8.10
CA PHE A 46 6.20 -4.91 8.74
C PHE A 46 6.78 -6.09 9.54
N VAL A 47 7.70 -6.84 8.94
CA VAL A 47 8.34 -7.98 9.61
C VAL A 47 9.08 -7.54 10.87
N SER A 48 9.80 -6.41 10.80
CA SER A 48 10.53 -5.85 11.95
C SER A 48 9.62 -5.44 13.11
N CYS A 49 8.38 -5.00 12.80
CA CYS A 49 7.42 -4.58 13.83
C CYS A 49 6.64 -5.75 14.44
N THR A 50 6.48 -6.89 13.75
CA THR A 50 5.57 -7.98 14.15
C THR A 50 5.87 -8.54 15.53
N ALA A 51 7.13 -8.80 15.86
CA ALA A 51 7.54 -9.32 17.17
C ALA A 51 7.24 -8.31 18.30
N GLY A 52 7.51 -7.03 18.07
CA GLY A 52 7.20 -5.95 19.02
C GLY A 52 5.70 -5.80 19.27
N ILE A 53 4.88 -5.89 18.23
CA ILE A 53 3.42 -5.86 18.34
C ILE A 53 2.93 -7.07 19.15
N GLY A 54 3.41 -8.28 18.86
CA GLY A 54 3.02 -9.49 19.59
C GLY A 54 3.34 -9.41 21.09
N ASN A 55 4.54 -8.91 21.43
CA ASN A 55 4.91 -8.69 22.83
C ASN A 55 4.02 -7.61 23.48
N SER A 56 3.73 -6.51 22.81
CA SER A 56 2.85 -5.46 23.32
C SER A 56 1.44 -5.99 23.62
N ILE A 57 0.90 -6.81 22.73
CA ILE A 57 -0.44 -7.42 22.91
C ILE A 57 -0.50 -8.31 24.18
N LEU A 58 0.59 -8.98 24.52
CA LEU A 58 0.64 -9.87 25.69
C LEU A 58 0.81 -9.12 27.03
N VAL A 59 1.51 -7.99 27.02
CA VAL A 59 1.95 -7.30 28.24
C VAL A 59 1.15 -6.04 28.52
N GLU A 60 0.69 -5.34 27.48
CA GLU A 60 0.08 -4.03 27.61
C GLU A 60 -1.46 -4.07 27.56
N THR A 61 -2.09 -2.98 27.98
CA THR A 61 -3.55 -2.83 27.98
C THR A 61 -4.11 -2.68 26.55
N GLU A 62 -5.40 -2.97 26.36
CA GLU A 62 -6.10 -2.78 25.08
C GLU A 62 -6.00 -1.33 24.57
N GLU A 63 -6.09 -0.33 25.48
CA GLU A 63 -5.96 1.09 25.14
C GLU A 63 -4.56 1.44 24.62
N LYS A 64 -3.53 0.87 25.25
CA LYS A 64 -2.14 1.06 24.82
C LYS A 64 -1.89 0.42 23.47
N ASN A 65 -2.37 -0.81 23.25
CA ASN A 65 -2.28 -1.51 21.98
C ASN A 65 -3.01 -0.76 20.85
N TYR A 66 -4.17 -0.16 21.13
CA TYR A 66 -4.86 0.68 20.15
C TYR A 66 -4.09 1.98 19.83
N THR A 67 -3.46 2.57 20.83
CA THR A 67 -2.60 3.74 20.64
C THR A 67 -1.38 3.39 19.78
N ASP A 68 -0.80 2.23 19.98
CA ASP A 68 0.35 1.76 19.20
C ASP A 68 -0.05 1.36 17.76
N LEU A 69 -1.28 0.83 17.55
CA LEU A 69 -1.84 0.69 16.20
C LEU A 69 -1.92 2.04 15.48
N LYS A 70 -2.42 3.09 16.15
CA LYS A 70 -2.51 4.44 15.55
C LYS A 70 -1.13 4.99 15.17
N LYS A 71 -0.12 4.81 16.02
CA LYS A 71 1.27 5.24 15.75
C LYS A 71 1.90 4.49 14.57
N LEU A 72 1.77 3.17 14.57
CA LEU A 72 2.28 2.36 13.46
C LEU A 72 1.57 2.70 12.16
N SER A 73 0.25 2.82 12.19
CA SER A 73 -0.53 3.24 11.02
C SER A 73 -0.05 4.58 10.49
N PHE A 74 0.20 5.55 11.35
CA PHE A 74 0.75 6.85 10.97
C PHE A 74 2.09 6.73 10.24
N ILE A 75 3.03 5.95 10.81
CA ILE A 75 4.36 5.73 10.21
C ILE A 75 4.23 5.07 8.84
N ILE A 76 3.44 3.99 8.76
CA ILE A 76 3.25 3.24 7.51
C ILE A 76 2.54 4.10 6.46
N MET A 77 1.52 4.89 6.85
CA MET A 77 0.83 5.79 5.93
C MET A 77 1.74 6.89 5.39
N TRP A 78 2.65 7.40 6.20
CA TRP A 78 3.68 8.34 5.74
C TRP A 78 4.59 7.67 4.71
N LEU A 79 5.17 6.51 5.04
CA LEU A 79 6.07 5.79 4.14
C LEU A 79 5.36 5.34 2.85
N ALA A 80 4.18 4.76 2.97
CA ALA A 80 3.40 4.30 1.82
C ALA A 80 2.97 5.47 0.92
N GLY A 81 2.59 6.60 1.51
CA GLY A 81 2.23 7.80 0.76
C GLY A 81 3.43 8.41 0.03
N MET A 82 4.60 8.49 0.69
CA MET A 82 5.84 8.91 0.04
C MET A 82 6.20 7.98 -1.12
N CYS A 83 6.19 6.66 -0.90
CA CYS A 83 6.45 5.67 -1.96
C CYS A 83 5.45 5.80 -3.11
N SER A 84 4.16 6.00 -2.82
CA SER A 84 3.12 6.22 -3.83
C SER A 84 3.38 7.46 -4.68
N ALA A 85 3.75 8.58 -4.07
CA ALA A 85 4.08 9.80 -4.77
C ALA A 85 5.33 9.64 -5.66
N VAL A 86 6.38 9.01 -5.14
CA VAL A 86 7.60 8.71 -5.88
C VAL A 86 7.32 7.75 -7.05
N MET A 87 6.56 6.67 -6.81
CA MET A 87 6.16 5.74 -7.88
C MET A 87 5.39 6.47 -8.97
N LEU A 88 4.42 7.32 -8.63
CA LEU A 88 3.62 8.05 -9.61
C LEU A 88 4.50 8.95 -10.51
N CYS A 89 5.53 9.57 -9.93
CA CYS A 89 6.45 10.45 -10.66
C CYS A 89 7.48 9.70 -11.51
N LEU A 90 7.96 8.55 -11.03
CA LEU A 90 9.12 7.88 -11.62
C LEU A 90 8.76 6.69 -12.50
N TYR A 91 7.58 6.11 -12.36
CA TYR A 91 7.23 4.86 -13.04
C TYR A 91 7.39 4.95 -14.55
N GLN A 92 6.74 5.90 -15.19
CA GLN A 92 6.84 6.07 -16.65
C GLN A 92 8.26 6.49 -17.12
N PRO A 93 8.94 7.47 -16.49
CA PRO A 93 10.32 7.77 -16.82
C PRO A 93 11.27 6.58 -16.68
N PHE A 94 11.13 5.78 -15.62
CA PHE A 94 11.93 4.58 -15.42
C PHE A 94 11.63 3.52 -16.49
N MET A 95 10.35 3.23 -16.76
CA MET A 95 9.97 2.25 -17.77
C MET A 95 10.45 2.64 -19.16
N ARG A 96 10.47 3.94 -19.49
CA ARG A 96 11.03 4.42 -20.76
C ARG A 96 12.52 4.12 -20.93
N LEU A 97 13.28 4.10 -19.84
CA LEU A 97 14.70 3.73 -19.86
C LEU A 97 14.93 2.23 -19.89
N TRP A 98 14.01 1.46 -19.29
CA TRP A 98 14.18 0.02 -19.13
C TRP A 98 13.60 -0.80 -20.27
N VAL A 99 12.41 -0.42 -20.78
CA VAL A 99 11.74 -1.11 -21.88
C VAL A 99 11.58 -0.17 -23.08
N THR A 100 11.38 -0.72 -24.28
CA THR A 100 11.10 0.10 -25.46
C THR A 100 9.73 0.77 -25.37
N GLU A 101 9.58 1.95 -25.99
CA GLU A 101 8.31 2.71 -25.95
C GLU A 101 7.09 1.88 -26.41
N LYS A 102 7.30 0.97 -27.37
CA LYS A 102 6.24 0.04 -27.86
C LYS A 102 5.72 -0.93 -26.80
N ARG A 103 6.43 -1.10 -25.68
CA ARG A 103 6.08 -2.00 -24.57
C ARG A 103 5.60 -1.26 -23.33
N MET A 104 5.39 0.03 -23.42
CA MET A 104 4.90 0.83 -22.30
C MET A 104 3.38 0.73 -22.17
N LEU A 105 2.91 0.61 -20.94
CA LEU A 105 1.50 0.71 -20.61
C LEU A 105 1.08 2.17 -20.45
N PRO A 106 -0.20 2.53 -20.70
CA PRO A 106 -0.71 3.88 -20.47
C PRO A 106 -0.51 4.35 -19.03
N PHE A 107 -0.34 5.66 -18.83
CA PHE A 107 -0.15 6.26 -17.50
C PHE A 107 -1.29 5.92 -16.51
N ALA A 108 -2.52 5.80 -17.00
CA ALA A 108 -3.65 5.40 -16.17
C ALA A 108 -3.47 4.02 -15.53
N VAL A 109 -2.74 3.08 -16.15
CA VAL A 109 -2.38 1.79 -15.53
C VAL A 109 -1.43 2.03 -14.35
N VAL A 110 -0.48 2.96 -14.47
CA VAL A 110 0.41 3.34 -13.36
C VAL A 110 -0.39 3.90 -12.19
N VAL A 111 -1.38 4.75 -12.46
CA VAL A 111 -2.28 5.27 -11.41
C VAL A 111 -3.00 4.12 -10.70
N CYS A 112 -3.57 3.15 -11.43
CA CYS A 112 -4.21 1.97 -10.84
C CYS A 112 -3.23 1.15 -9.99
N MET A 113 -1.99 0.96 -10.44
CA MET A 113 -0.96 0.23 -9.69
C MET A 113 -0.53 0.96 -8.42
N VAL A 114 -0.45 2.29 -8.45
CA VAL A 114 -0.14 3.11 -7.25
C VAL A 114 -1.29 3.03 -6.25
N VAL A 115 -2.54 3.08 -6.70
CA VAL A 115 -3.72 2.86 -5.85
C VAL A 115 -3.69 1.46 -5.24
N TYR A 116 -3.45 0.43 -6.05
CA TYR A 116 -3.29 -0.94 -5.58
C TYR A 116 -2.18 -1.05 -4.51
N PHE A 117 -1.00 -0.47 -4.76
CA PHE A 117 0.10 -0.44 -3.80
C PHE A 117 -0.34 0.17 -2.47
N PHE A 118 -0.90 1.38 -2.50
CA PHE A 118 -1.32 2.09 -1.29
C PHE A 118 -2.35 1.30 -0.48
N ILE A 119 -3.41 0.81 -1.11
CA ILE A 119 -4.44 0.01 -0.45
C ILE A 119 -3.87 -1.30 0.12
N SER A 120 -2.92 -1.92 -0.58
CA SER A 120 -2.22 -3.10 -0.09
C SER A 120 -1.42 -2.82 1.19
N GLN A 121 -0.75 -1.64 1.29
CA GLN A 121 -0.04 -1.26 2.52
C GLN A 121 -1.00 -1.00 3.69
N VAL A 122 -2.14 -0.35 3.44
CA VAL A 122 -3.19 -0.16 4.46
C VAL A 122 -3.70 -1.52 4.97
N ASN A 123 -4.00 -2.43 4.07
CA ASN A 123 -4.46 -3.77 4.43
C ASN A 123 -3.39 -4.57 5.19
N GLN A 124 -2.10 -4.41 4.83
CA GLN A 124 -1.00 -5.12 5.46
C GLN A 124 -0.79 -4.72 6.93
N ILE A 125 -1.08 -3.47 7.33
CA ILE A 125 -1.07 -3.06 8.74
C ILE A 125 -2.05 -3.92 9.54
N LEU A 126 -3.27 -4.05 9.05
CA LEU A 126 -4.32 -4.83 9.70
C LEU A 126 -3.96 -6.31 9.79
N ILE A 127 -3.41 -6.87 8.71
CA ILE A 127 -2.93 -8.26 8.67
C ILE A 127 -1.83 -8.46 9.72
N THR A 128 -0.88 -7.54 9.82
CA THR A 128 0.24 -7.63 10.78
C THR A 128 -0.28 -7.67 12.23
N TYR A 129 -1.24 -6.81 12.58
CA TYR A 129 -1.86 -6.83 13.91
C TYR A 129 -2.67 -8.11 14.15
N LYS A 130 -3.45 -8.55 13.18
CA LYS A 130 -4.21 -9.80 13.26
C LYS A 130 -3.30 -11.01 13.45
N ASP A 131 -2.19 -11.08 12.72
CA ASP A 131 -1.22 -12.17 12.82
C ASP A 131 -0.49 -12.16 14.16
N ALA A 132 -0.08 -10.98 14.65
CA ALA A 132 0.57 -10.81 15.94
C ALA A 132 -0.38 -11.13 17.12
N ALA A 133 -1.68 -10.86 16.96
CA ALA A 133 -2.72 -11.20 17.95
C ALA A 133 -3.17 -12.66 17.91
N GLY A 134 -2.73 -13.45 16.92
CA GLY A 134 -3.14 -14.84 16.78
C GLY A 134 -4.62 -15.05 16.42
N ILE A 135 -5.26 -14.06 15.80
CA ILE A 135 -6.67 -14.12 15.35
C ILE A 135 -6.77 -14.95 14.06
N TRP A 136 -6.59 -16.28 14.19
CA TRP A 136 -6.60 -17.19 13.05
C TRP A 136 -7.95 -17.84 12.81
N HIS A 137 -8.66 -18.17 13.88
CA HIS A 137 -9.93 -18.86 13.79
C HIS A 137 -11.03 -17.98 13.15
N GLU A 138 -11.14 -16.75 13.58
CA GLU A 138 -12.12 -15.76 13.10
C GLU A 138 -11.81 -15.32 11.66
N ASP A 139 -10.53 -15.36 11.29
CA ASP A 139 -10.04 -14.90 9.98
C ASP A 139 -9.89 -16.02 8.94
N ARG A 140 -10.17 -17.26 9.28
CA ARG A 140 -9.86 -18.45 8.44
C ARG A 140 -10.47 -18.42 7.04
N PHE A 141 -11.65 -17.86 6.88
CA PHE A 141 -12.37 -17.82 5.61
C PHE A 141 -12.14 -16.53 4.82
N ARG A 142 -11.71 -15.44 5.47
CA ARG A 142 -11.51 -14.16 4.81
C ARG A 142 -10.58 -14.24 3.58
N PRO A 143 -9.39 -14.86 3.63
CA PRO A 143 -8.51 -14.93 2.48
C PRO A 143 -9.15 -15.65 1.29
N LEU A 144 -9.89 -16.73 1.57
CA LEU A 144 -10.57 -17.52 0.54
C LEU A 144 -11.71 -16.73 -0.11
N VAL A 145 -12.58 -16.10 0.69
CA VAL A 145 -13.70 -15.30 0.18
C VAL A 145 -13.17 -14.09 -0.61
N THR A 146 -12.14 -13.41 -0.10
CA THR A 146 -11.53 -12.28 -0.80
C THR A 146 -10.92 -12.72 -2.14
N ALA A 147 -10.24 -13.87 -2.20
CA ALA A 147 -9.67 -14.42 -3.42
C ALA A 147 -10.76 -14.84 -4.43
N LEU A 148 -11.86 -15.43 -3.97
CA LEU A 148 -12.98 -15.79 -4.83
C LEU A 148 -13.65 -14.56 -5.43
N VAL A 149 -13.92 -13.54 -4.62
CA VAL A 149 -14.49 -12.28 -5.11
C VAL A 149 -13.53 -11.59 -6.08
N ASN A 150 -12.23 -11.58 -5.79
CA ASN A 150 -11.23 -11.06 -6.71
C ASN A 150 -11.25 -11.79 -8.06
N LEU A 151 -11.27 -13.11 -8.05
CA LEU A 151 -11.29 -13.91 -9.29
C LEU A 151 -12.56 -13.63 -10.12
N VAL A 152 -13.74 -13.58 -9.49
CA VAL A 152 -15.00 -13.25 -10.17
C VAL A 152 -14.94 -11.85 -10.77
N LEU A 153 -14.48 -10.86 -10.01
CA LEU A 153 -14.31 -9.49 -10.49
C LEU A 153 -13.28 -9.40 -11.61
N ASN A 154 -12.18 -10.15 -11.54
CA ASN A 154 -11.18 -10.22 -12.61
C ASN A 154 -11.80 -10.66 -13.95
N ILE A 155 -12.54 -11.77 -13.92
CA ILE A 155 -13.18 -12.33 -15.13
C ILE A 155 -14.22 -11.37 -15.70
N ILE A 156 -14.95 -10.68 -14.85
CA ILE A 156 -15.98 -9.72 -15.31
C ILE A 156 -15.30 -8.44 -15.83
N LEU A 157 -14.47 -7.80 -15.01
CA LEU A 157 -13.94 -6.47 -15.34
C LEU A 157 -12.92 -6.48 -16.48
N VAL A 158 -12.17 -7.59 -16.69
CA VAL A 158 -11.25 -7.69 -17.81
C VAL A 158 -11.96 -7.56 -19.17
N GLN A 159 -13.21 -8.01 -19.27
CA GLN A 159 -14.01 -7.94 -20.50
C GLN A 159 -14.46 -6.52 -20.83
N PHE A 160 -14.66 -5.66 -19.82
CA PHE A 160 -15.14 -4.28 -20.02
C PHE A 160 -14.01 -3.26 -20.09
N ILE A 161 -13.01 -3.38 -19.24
CA ILE A 161 -11.95 -2.39 -19.06
C ILE A 161 -10.54 -2.98 -19.15
N GLY A 162 -10.40 -4.21 -19.66
CA GLY A 162 -9.11 -4.83 -19.94
C GLY A 162 -8.21 -4.92 -18.69
N ILE A 163 -6.92 -4.54 -18.85
CA ILE A 163 -5.91 -4.62 -17.81
C ILE A 163 -6.25 -3.80 -16.54
N TYR A 164 -6.98 -2.70 -16.70
CA TYR A 164 -7.46 -1.91 -15.55
C TYR A 164 -8.40 -2.73 -14.66
N GLY A 165 -9.25 -3.56 -15.30
CA GLY A 165 -10.18 -4.44 -14.59
C GLY A 165 -9.45 -5.42 -13.67
N VAL A 166 -8.35 -5.99 -14.12
CA VAL A 166 -7.55 -6.92 -13.32
C VAL A 166 -6.92 -6.25 -12.11
N ILE A 167 -6.35 -5.06 -12.27
CA ILE A 167 -5.75 -4.33 -11.14
C ILE A 167 -6.83 -3.86 -10.16
N LEU A 168 -7.92 -3.29 -10.67
CA LEU A 168 -8.99 -2.76 -9.84
C LEU A 168 -9.82 -3.84 -9.13
N SER A 169 -9.95 -5.05 -9.71
CA SER A 169 -10.62 -6.16 -9.03
C SER A 169 -9.97 -6.51 -7.69
N THR A 170 -8.64 -6.46 -7.63
CA THR A 170 -7.90 -6.68 -6.38
C THR A 170 -8.16 -5.55 -5.38
N VAL A 171 -8.13 -4.29 -5.83
CA VAL A 171 -8.46 -3.15 -4.97
C VAL A 171 -9.89 -3.26 -4.42
N ILE A 172 -10.86 -3.56 -5.29
CA ILE A 172 -12.27 -3.67 -4.91
C ILE A 172 -12.49 -4.84 -3.95
N SER A 173 -11.93 -6.02 -4.21
CA SER A 173 -12.09 -7.19 -3.35
C SER A 173 -11.49 -6.98 -1.96
N VAL A 174 -10.34 -6.29 -1.87
CA VAL A 174 -9.72 -5.93 -0.60
C VAL A 174 -10.56 -4.90 0.15
N LEU A 175 -11.04 -3.86 -0.53
CA LEU A 175 -11.84 -2.80 0.11
C LEU A 175 -13.25 -3.26 0.50
N ALA A 176 -13.91 -4.09 -0.32
CA ALA A 176 -15.28 -4.52 -0.09
C ALA A 176 -15.39 -5.72 0.85
N VAL A 177 -14.40 -6.60 0.89
CA VAL A 177 -14.43 -7.86 1.66
C VAL A 177 -13.27 -7.94 2.63
N GLY A 178 -12.04 -7.85 2.16
CA GLY A 178 -10.84 -8.10 2.96
C GLY A 178 -10.71 -7.16 4.15
N MET A 179 -10.77 -5.86 3.92
CA MET A 179 -10.63 -4.83 4.96
C MET A 179 -11.81 -4.78 5.95
N PRO A 180 -13.08 -4.77 5.52
CA PRO A 180 -14.19 -4.76 6.47
C PRO A 180 -14.16 -5.97 7.40
N TRP A 181 -13.87 -7.15 6.88
CA TRP A 181 -13.78 -8.38 7.67
C TRP A 181 -12.66 -8.33 8.71
N ILE A 182 -11.45 -7.96 8.30
CA ILE A 182 -10.30 -7.91 9.22
C ILE A 182 -10.46 -6.79 10.25
N LEU A 183 -11.05 -5.64 9.88
CA LEU A 183 -11.40 -4.57 10.80
C LEU A 183 -12.41 -5.07 11.84
N HIS A 184 -13.46 -5.76 11.40
CA HIS A 184 -14.44 -6.35 12.32
C HIS A 184 -13.74 -7.27 13.32
N ASN A 185 -12.92 -8.22 12.86
CA ASN A 185 -12.22 -9.16 13.72
C ASN A 185 -11.29 -8.46 14.73
N LEU A 186 -10.48 -7.51 14.27
CA LEU A 186 -9.55 -6.79 15.15
C LEU A 186 -10.27 -5.95 16.20
N PHE A 187 -11.35 -5.27 15.81
CA PHE A 187 -12.04 -4.35 16.70
C PHE A 187 -13.03 -5.05 17.65
N THR A 188 -13.48 -6.26 17.33
CA THR A 188 -14.28 -7.09 18.23
C THR A 188 -13.43 -7.93 19.18
N VAL A 189 -12.36 -8.57 18.68
CA VAL A 189 -11.57 -9.53 19.47
C VAL A 189 -10.46 -8.84 20.25
N LEU A 190 -9.65 -7.98 19.59
CA LEU A 190 -8.45 -7.40 20.20
C LEU A 190 -8.73 -6.07 20.92
N PHE A 191 -9.37 -5.12 20.23
CA PHE A 191 -9.52 -3.75 20.75
C PHE A 191 -10.83 -3.51 21.50
N LYS A 192 -11.83 -4.38 21.34
CA LYS A 192 -13.17 -4.33 21.99
C LYS A 192 -13.81 -2.94 21.93
N ARG A 193 -13.74 -2.30 20.77
CA ARG A 193 -14.26 -0.93 20.53
C ARG A 193 -14.77 -0.77 19.12
N ASN A 194 -15.46 0.36 18.86
CA ASN A 194 -15.93 0.70 17.52
C ASN A 194 -14.77 1.08 16.61
N ALA A 195 -14.76 0.52 15.41
CA ALA A 195 -13.72 0.79 14.39
C ALA A 195 -13.85 2.17 13.72
N TRP A 196 -14.95 2.90 13.92
CA TRP A 196 -15.27 4.11 13.15
C TRP A 196 -14.24 5.24 13.29
N GLU A 197 -13.69 5.42 14.51
CA GLU A 197 -12.62 6.39 14.73
C GLU A 197 -11.40 6.06 13.86
N TYR A 198 -11.01 4.80 13.83
CA TYR A 198 -9.87 4.33 13.04
C TYR A 198 -10.13 4.44 11.53
N ILE A 199 -11.33 4.08 11.07
CA ILE A 199 -11.72 4.20 9.66
C ILE A 199 -11.66 5.66 9.21
N ARG A 200 -12.14 6.61 10.01
CA ARG A 200 -12.02 8.05 9.70
C ARG A 200 -10.58 8.50 9.57
N LYS A 201 -9.68 7.98 10.40
CA LYS A 201 -8.24 8.25 10.27
C LYS A 201 -7.65 7.68 8.99
N LEU A 202 -7.98 6.45 8.63
CA LEU A 202 -7.54 5.86 7.37
C LEU A 202 -8.03 6.67 6.16
N LEU A 203 -9.28 7.12 6.17
CA LEU A 203 -9.83 7.99 5.13
C LEU A 203 -9.07 9.33 5.05
N TYR A 204 -8.80 9.95 6.19
CA TYR A 204 -7.99 11.17 6.24
C TYR A 204 -6.60 10.96 5.61
N TYR A 205 -5.89 9.89 5.99
CA TYR A 205 -4.58 9.56 5.39
C TYR A 205 -4.67 9.31 3.89
N THR A 206 -5.73 8.64 3.43
CA THR A 206 -5.96 8.39 2.00
C THR A 206 -6.17 9.70 1.24
N ILE A 207 -6.99 10.61 1.76
CA ILE A 207 -7.22 11.94 1.14
C ILE A 207 -5.92 12.74 1.08
N VAL A 208 -5.18 12.81 2.19
CA VAL A 208 -3.89 13.53 2.22
C VAL A 208 -2.91 12.92 1.23
N THR A 209 -2.79 11.59 1.20
CA THR A 209 -1.89 10.90 0.24
C THR A 209 -2.29 11.20 -1.20
N THR A 210 -3.58 11.22 -1.53
CA THR A 210 -4.05 11.56 -2.89
C THR A 210 -3.64 12.99 -3.28
N ILE A 211 -3.82 13.95 -2.37
CA ILE A 211 -3.42 15.35 -2.59
C ILE A 211 -1.89 15.44 -2.76
N VAL A 212 -1.14 14.79 -1.86
CA VAL A 212 0.34 14.78 -1.92
C VAL A 212 0.83 14.15 -3.23
N CYS A 213 0.28 13.01 -3.65
CA CYS A 213 0.63 12.38 -4.92
C CYS A 213 0.38 13.31 -6.10
N THR A 214 -0.78 13.95 -6.14
CA THR A 214 -1.16 14.87 -7.22
C THR A 214 -0.23 16.09 -7.28
N LEU A 215 -0.01 16.77 -6.16
CA LEU A 215 0.86 17.93 -6.10
C LEU A 215 2.32 17.60 -6.41
N THR A 216 2.83 16.48 -5.86
CA THR A 216 4.19 16.01 -6.15
C THR A 216 4.36 15.69 -7.63
N TYR A 217 3.38 15.03 -8.24
CA TYR A 217 3.40 14.72 -9.67
C TYR A 217 3.42 16.01 -10.53
N LEU A 218 2.58 16.99 -10.20
CA LEU A 218 2.55 18.28 -10.91
C LEU A 218 3.91 18.99 -10.86
N VAL A 219 4.57 19.01 -9.70
CA VAL A 219 5.92 19.60 -9.54
C VAL A 219 6.96 18.79 -10.31
N ALA A 220 7.00 17.48 -10.16
CA ALA A 220 8.00 16.62 -10.80
C ALA A 220 7.84 16.58 -12.33
N SER A 221 6.61 16.77 -12.85
CA SER A 221 6.35 16.83 -14.30
C SER A 221 6.95 18.04 -14.97
N GLN A 222 7.22 19.13 -14.24
CA GLN A 222 7.86 20.34 -14.77
C GLN A 222 9.36 20.13 -15.04
N ILE A 223 9.98 19.08 -14.52
CA ILE A 223 11.39 18.79 -14.76
C ILE A 223 11.55 18.22 -16.18
N PRO A 224 12.19 18.95 -17.11
CA PRO A 224 12.36 18.51 -18.49
C PRO A 224 13.43 17.43 -18.59
N GLY A 225 13.43 16.74 -19.74
CA GLY A 225 14.48 15.79 -20.11
C GLY A 225 14.09 14.33 -19.93
N VAL A 226 14.80 13.50 -20.70
CA VAL A 226 14.70 12.03 -20.72
C VAL A 226 16.09 11.50 -20.47
N GLY A 227 16.22 10.58 -19.53
CA GLY A 227 17.51 9.96 -19.21
C GLY A 227 17.73 9.82 -17.71
N ILE A 228 18.87 9.23 -17.35
CA ILE A 228 19.21 8.87 -15.96
C ILE A 228 19.27 10.12 -15.07
N LEU A 229 19.87 11.21 -15.56
CA LEU A 229 19.98 12.45 -14.77
C LEU A 229 18.60 13.06 -14.45
N ALA A 230 17.70 13.12 -15.43
CA ALA A 230 16.34 13.59 -15.21
C ALA A 230 15.57 12.68 -14.26
N LEU A 231 15.79 11.36 -14.33
CA LEU A 231 15.19 10.40 -13.40
C LEU A 231 15.66 10.64 -11.96
N ILE A 232 16.95 10.85 -11.75
CA ILE A 232 17.53 11.13 -10.42
C ILE A 232 16.98 12.47 -9.88
N LEU A 233 16.92 13.51 -10.69
CA LEU A 233 16.37 14.80 -10.29
C LEU A 233 14.89 14.68 -9.90
N LYS A 234 14.08 13.98 -10.72
CA LYS A 234 12.66 13.71 -10.39
C LYS A 234 12.54 12.90 -9.10
N ALA A 235 13.43 11.94 -8.84
CA ALA A 235 13.44 11.16 -7.61
C ALA A 235 13.70 12.06 -6.38
N ILE A 236 14.75 12.88 -6.43
CA ILE A 236 15.10 13.80 -5.34
C ILE A 236 13.94 14.77 -5.06
N VAL A 237 13.41 15.40 -6.12
CA VAL A 237 12.32 16.36 -6.00
C VAL A 237 11.06 15.69 -5.46
N SER A 238 10.68 14.52 -5.96
CA SER A 238 9.48 13.82 -5.46
C SER A 238 9.61 13.39 -4.01
N VAL A 239 10.78 12.94 -3.56
CA VAL A 239 11.02 12.61 -2.14
C VAL A 239 10.92 13.88 -1.28
N ILE A 240 11.56 14.98 -1.67
CA ILE A 240 11.55 16.21 -0.88
C ILE A 240 10.13 16.80 -0.82
N VAL A 241 9.48 16.97 -1.96
CA VAL A 241 8.13 17.58 -2.04
C VAL A 241 7.11 16.75 -1.29
N SER A 242 7.07 15.43 -1.49
CA SER A 242 6.11 14.57 -0.79
C SER A 242 6.30 14.61 0.73
N ASN A 243 7.54 14.59 1.24
CA ASN A 243 7.80 14.69 2.67
C ASN A 243 7.44 16.06 3.25
N LEU A 244 7.73 17.15 2.53
CA LEU A 244 7.35 18.50 2.96
C LEU A 244 5.83 18.66 3.04
N LEU A 245 5.10 18.19 2.03
CA LEU A 245 3.63 18.25 2.00
C LEU A 245 3.02 17.40 3.12
N MET A 246 3.54 16.19 3.36
CA MET A 246 3.10 15.34 4.48
C MET A 246 3.41 15.98 5.83
N PHE A 247 4.59 16.58 5.98
CA PHE A 247 4.93 17.31 7.20
C PHE A 247 3.92 18.43 7.47
N VAL A 248 3.60 19.24 6.46
CA VAL A 248 2.59 20.32 6.56
C VAL A 248 1.21 19.76 6.90
N ALA A 249 0.81 18.63 6.33
CA ALA A 249 -0.48 18.02 6.62
C ALA A 249 -0.59 17.42 8.04
N TYR A 250 0.53 16.90 8.57
CA TYR A 250 0.50 16.06 9.78
C TYR A 250 1.14 16.70 11.02
N PHE A 251 1.83 17.87 10.92
CA PHE A 251 2.60 18.44 12.04
C PHE A 251 1.77 18.78 13.28
N LYS A 252 0.45 19.01 13.12
CA LYS A 252 -0.49 19.27 14.24
C LYS A 252 -1.15 18.01 14.80
N MET A 253 -0.91 16.84 14.21
CA MET A 253 -1.51 15.60 14.68
C MET A 253 -0.84 15.08 15.95
N GLY A 254 -1.62 14.50 16.84
CA GLY A 254 -1.11 13.87 18.06
C GLY A 254 -0.15 12.72 17.78
N GLU A 255 -0.44 11.91 16.76
CA GLU A 255 0.40 10.80 16.32
C GLU A 255 1.79 11.28 15.86
N PHE A 256 1.86 12.42 15.17
CA PHE A 256 3.14 13.02 14.79
C PHE A 256 3.99 13.37 16.02
N ALA A 257 3.38 14.00 17.04
CA ALA A 257 4.07 14.35 18.28
C ALA A 257 4.59 13.10 19.02
N GLU A 258 3.79 12.04 19.07
CA GLU A 258 4.16 10.77 19.70
C GLU A 258 5.28 10.04 18.93
N VAL A 259 5.22 9.98 17.61
CA VAL A 259 6.27 9.39 16.77
C VAL A 259 7.57 10.20 16.88
N LYS A 260 7.50 11.54 16.88
CA LYS A 260 8.66 12.40 17.11
C LYS A 260 9.37 12.08 18.45
N LYS A 261 8.60 11.92 19.54
CA LYS A 261 9.15 11.51 20.85
C LYS A 261 9.84 10.15 20.78
N LEU A 262 9.24 9.19 20.06
CA LEU A 262 9.80 7.84 19.87
C LEU A 262 11.14 7.90 19.12
N VAL A 263 11.21 8.62 18.02
CA VAL A 263 12.45 8.80 17.22
C VAL A 263 13.56 9.44 18.08
N ILE A 264 13.25 10.52 18.81
CA ILE A 264 14.22 11.18 19.69
C ILE A 264 14.74 10.20 20.78
N ARG A 265 13.87 9.36 21.34
CA ARG A 265 14.25 8.37 22.35
C ARG A 265 15.19 7.30 21.77
N VAL A 266 14.92 6.83 20.56
CA VAL A 266 15.79 5.85 19.89
C VAL A 266 17.16 6.44 19.60
N LEU A 267 17.23 7.65 19.06
CA LEU A 267 18.49 8.34 18.78
C LEU A 267 19.33 8.59 20.05
N LYS A 268 18.69 8.96 21.16
CA LYS A 268 19.38 9.15 22.45
C LYS A 268 19.87 7.86 23.11
N ARG A 269 19.35 6.68 22.69
CA ARG A 269 19.85 5.39 23.21
C ARG A 269 21.06 4.86 22.42
N GLN A 270 21.28 5.38 21.22
CA GLN A 270 22.40 4.99 20.35
C GLN A 270 23.60 5.95 20.45
N ALA A 271 23.39 7.13 21.06
CA ALA A 271 24.44 8.07 21.41
C ALA A 271 24.89 7.91 22.90
#